data_fdbf98a2e41ee480a318b3278ed46319
#
_entry.id   fdbf98a2e41ee480a318b3278ed46319
#
_cell.length_a   1.000
_cell.length_b   1.000
_cell.length_c   1.000
_cell.angle_alpha   90.00
_cell.angle_beta   90.00
_cell.angle_gamma   90.00
#
_symmetry.space_group_name_H-M   'P 1'
#
loop_
_entity.id
_entity.type
_entity.pdbx_description
1 polymer ?
#
loop_
_entity_poly.entity_id
_entity_poly.type
_entity_poly.pdbx_seq_one_letter_code
_entity_poly.pdbx_strand_id
1 'polypeptide(L)'
;MLQQKIALTAVVLATALAAGAFPPAAAAAPAASDAPRQDGPQVTTVRYGPFTIPAASGHDHGESGNRLSFNVQKPCDDCFITGFKPNLVYADGSNANVNTGPMLHHVVMGTHRRSDVVCKGPQRVFASGNERVESVLPSGYGVKVGKGERWNMVYDLMNHAPQQKTVYISVTYTHESAAGSGLEPVTPIWMDAGGCLGSVYDAPEGVSEKSRRWRSTISGTLVHMRGHLHHGGDTVRTENLTTGKLLCSIKAEEGGSPEFVDLHGNPEVSDMPPCSDGPLGSISRGDVLQVTSRYDIDGHSHDDVMGIMVGWVARD
;
A
#
# COMPACT_ATOMS: atom_id res chain seq x y z
N MET A 1 45.88 -36.10 -46.47
CA MET A 1 46.02 -37.59 -46.53
C MET A 1 44.71 -38.11 -45.98
N LEU A 2 43.90 -38.56 -46.89
CA LEU A 2 43.56 -40.00 -47.19
C LEU A 2 42.82 -40.64 -46.00
N GLN A 3 41.70 -41.31 -46.09
CA GLN A 3 40.95 -41.92 -47.20
C GLN A 3 39.51 -42.23 -46.76
N GLN A 4 38.63 -42.06 -47.68
CA GLN A 4 37.38 -42.78 -47.90
C GLN A 4 37.40 -44.23 -47.54
N LYS A 5 36.28 -44.77 -47.08
CA LYS A 5 35.75 -46.08 -47.59
C LYS A 5 34.21 -46.13 -47.55
N ILE A 6 33.70 -46.42 -48.70
CA ILE A 6 32.32 -46.72 -49.10
C ILE A 6 32.07 -48.21 -48.82
N ALA A 7 30.90 -48.57 -48.38
CA ALA A 7 30.36 -49.91 -48.62
C ALA A 7 28.86 -49.95 -48.62
N LEU A 8 28.35 -50.47 -49.59
CA LEU A 8 27.16 -50.79 -50.32
C LEU A 8 26.16 -51.71 -49.58
N THR A 9 24.90 -51.37 -49.71
CA THR A 9 23.70 -52.12 -50.13
C THR A 9 23.34 -53.45 -49.44
N ALA A 10 22.10 -53.51 -48.95
CA ALA A 10 21.17 -54.59 -49.24
C ALA A 10 19.73 -54.13 -49.10
N VAL A 11 18.98 -54.20 -50.19
CA VAL A 11 17.53 -54.00 -50.28
C VAL A 11 16.84 -55.30 -49.92
N VAL A 12 15.96 -55.32 -48.94
CA VAL A 12 15.03 -56.43 -48.71
C VAL A 12 13.62 -55.85 -48.80
N LEU A 13 12.90 -56.25 -49.84
CA LEU A 13 11.47 -56.02 -49.97
C LEU A 13 10.73 -57.00 -49.08
N ALA A 14 9.99 -56.49 -48.10
CA ALA A 14 9.01 -57.25 -47.34
C ALA A 14 7.66 -56.58 -47.48
N THR A 15 6.73 -57.28 -48.17
CA THR A 15 5.31 -56.96 -48.23
C THR A 15 4.68 -57.20 -46.89
N ALA A 16 4.12 -56.18 -46.27
CA ALA A 16 3.35 -56.31 -45.05
C ALA A 16 1.90 -55.91 -45.29
N LEU A 17 1.01 -56.79 -44.88
CA LEU A 17 -0.44 -56.66 -44.91
C LEU A 17 -0.89 -55.44 -44.10
N ALA A 18 -1.82 -54.71 -44.68
CA ALA A 18 -2.53 -53.62 -43.99
C ALA A 18 -3.54 -54.20 -42.98
N ALA A 19 -3.20 -54.15 -41.69
CA ALA A 19 -4.17 -54.30 -40.62
C ALA A 19 -4.68 -52.90 -40.24
N GLY A 20 -5.94 -52.62 -40.48
CA GLY A 20 -6.58 -51.37 -40.11
C GLY A 20 -6.57 -51.18 -38.59
N ALA A 21 -5.76 -50.25 -38.10
CA ALA A 21 -5.83 -49.80 -36.70
C ALA A 21 -6.81 -48.64 -36.62
N PHE A 22 -7.88 -48.84 -35.88
CA PHE A 22 -8.77 -47.75 -35.46
C PHE A 22 -7.98 -46.81 -34.54
N PRO A 23 -8.10 -45.48 -34.72
CA PRO A 23 -7.46 -44.54 -33.77
C PRO A 23 -8.14 -44.69 -32.41
N PRO A 24 -7.37 -44.67 -31.30
CA PRO A 24 -7.94 -44.63 -29.97
C PRO A 24 -8.77 -43.36 -29.80
N ALA A 25 -10.00 -43.51 -29.29
CA ALA A 25 -10.84 -42.39 -28.92
C ALA A 25 -10.06 -41.48 -27.95
N ALA A 26 -9.89 -40.24 -28.33
CA ALA A 26 -9.31 -39.22 -27.45
C ALA A 26 -10.18 -39.13 -26.18
N ALA A 27 -9.63 -39.54 -25.04
CA ALA A 27 -10.26 -39.31 -23.75
C ALA A 27 -10.41 -37.79 -23.58
N ALA A 28 -11.65 -37.34 -23.46
CA ALA A 28 -11.92 -35.95 -23.12
C ALA A 28 -11.24 -35.65 -21.79
N ALA A 29 -10.38 -34.62 -21.77
CA ALA A 29 -9.81 -34.10 -20.52
C ALA A 29 -10.97 -33.75 -19.58
N PRO A 30 -10.87 -34.11 -18.29
CA PRO A 30 -11.89 -33.71 -17.34
C PRO A 30 -12.03 -32.20 -17.38
N ALA A 31 -13.26 -31.71 -17.54
CA ALA A 31 -13.56 -30.28 -17.41
C ALA A 31 -13.02 -29.82 -16.08
N ALA A 32 -12.24 -28.73 -16.11
CA ALA A 32 -11.79 -28.08 -14.89
C ALA A 32 -13.02 -27.86 -14.01
N SER A 33 -13.01 -28.43 -12.81
CA SER A 33 -14.08 -28.24 -11.84
C SER A 33 -14.12 -26.75 -11.54
N ASP A 34 -15.19 -26.07 -11.91
CA ASP A 34 -15.52 -24.75 -11.40
C ASP A 34 -15.64 -24.89 -9.88
N ALA A 35 -14.56 -24.56 -9.16
CA ALA A 35 -14.66 -24.35 -7.72
C ALA A 35 -15.75 -23.29 -7.50
N PRO A 36 -16.67 -23.48 -6.54
CA PRO A 36 -17.72 -22.51 -6.30
C PRO A 36 -17.09 -21.14 -6.11
N ARG A 37 -17.48 -20.16 -6.92
CA ARG A 37 -17.13 -18.76 -6.71
C ARG A 37 -17.63 -18.39 -5.34
N GLN A 38 -16.72 -17.97 -4.46
CA GLN A 38 -17.13 -17.32 -3.22
C GLN A 38 -17.62 -15.92 -3.62
N ASP A 39 -18.93 -15.80 -3.73
CA ASP A 39 -19.60 -14.52 -3.94
C ASP A 39 -19.59 -13.77 -2.59
N GLY A 40 -18.92 -12.61 -2.54
CA GLY A 40 -18.89 -11.72 -1.39
C GLY A 40 -17.48 -11.35 -0.89
N PRO A 41 -17.41 -10.42 0.08
CA PRO A 41 -16.15 -9.95 0.65
C PRO A 41 -15.39 -11.09 1.35
N GLN A 42 -14.10 -11.15 1.08
CA GLN A 42 -13.15 -12.05 1.72
C GLN A 42 -12.14 -11.25 2.53
N VAL A 43 -11.61 -11.84 3.60
CA VAL A 43 -10.58 -11.21 4.44
C VAL A 43 -9.31 -12.04 4.37
N THR A 44 -8.20 -11.38 4.03
CA THR A 44 -6.87 -12.00 3.96
C THR A 44 -5.87 -11.18 4.75
N THR A 45 -5.18 -11.79 5.70
CA THR A 45 -4.07 -11.16 6.40
C THR A 45 -2.75 -11.61 5.80
N VAL A 46 -1.94 -10.66 5.37
CA VAL A 46 -0.58 -10.89 4.87
C VAL A 46 0.42 -10.37 5.89
N ARG A 47 1.42 -11.17 6.22
CA ARG A 47 2.53 -10.78 7.10
C ARG A 47 3.81 -10.64 6.27
N TYR A 48 4.44 -9.48 6.37
CA TYR A 48 5.72 -9.16 5.72
C TYR A 48 6.83 -9.15 6.75
N GLY A 49 7.97 -9.71 6.44
CA GLY A 49 9.11 -9.82 7.35
C GLY A 49 9.62 -11.26 7.47
N PRO A 50 10.43 -11.60 8.48
CA PRO A 50 10.77 -10.78 9.66
C PRO A 50 11.64 -9.58 9.34
N PHE A 51 11.45 -8.49 10.10
CA PHE A 51 12.28 -7.30 10.06
C PHE A 51 12.95 -7.10 11.41
N THR A 52 14.26 -6.89 11.37
CA THR A 52 15.04 -6.61 12.57
C THR A 52 15.33 -5.12 12.64
N ILE A 53 14.96 -4.50 13.77
CA ILE A 53 15.17 -3.08 14.04
C ILE A 53 16.29 -2.99 15.09
N PRO A 54 17.34 -2.20 14.90
CA PRO A 54 18.40 -2.01 15.88
C PRO A 54 17.86 -1.52 17.22
N ALA A 55 18.65 -1.65 18.26
CA ALA A 55 18.37 -1.05 19.57
C ALA A 55 18.46 0.47 19.47
N ALA A 56 17.65 1.19 20.27
CA ALA A 56 17.84 2.61 20.55
C ALA A 56 19.18 2.83 21.26
N SER A 57 19.84 3.97 21.03
CA SER A 57 21.13 4.33 21.61
C SER A 57 21.13 5.78 22.06
N GLY A 58 21.19 6.00 23.36
CA GLY A 58 21.14 7.33 23.95
C GLY A 58 19.78 7.99 23.71
N HIS A 59 19.76 9.12 22.98
CA HIS A 59 18.55 9.80 22.58
C HIS A 59 18.07 9.42 21.17
N ASP A 60 18.84 8.58 20.45
CA ASP A 60 18.51 8.20 19.08
C ASP A 60 17.69 6.89 19.08
N HIS A 61 16.61 6.87 18.32
CA HIS A 61 15.84 5.66 18.05
C HIS A 61 16.66 4.70 17.21
N GLY A 62 16.46 3.39 17.42
CA GLY A 62 16.93 2.40 16.46
C GLY A 62 16.07 2.47 15.21
N GLU A 63 16.67 2.58 14.03
CA GLU A 63 15.95 2.71 12.77
C GLU A 63 16.32 1.63 11.78
N SER A 64 15.35 1.15 11.02
CA SER A 64 15.60 0.34 9.85
C SER A 64 16.09 1.21 8.68
N GLY A 65 15.76 2.49 8.70
CA GLY A 65 15.82 3.41 7.58
C GLY A 65 14.87 2.98 6.46
N ASN A 66 14.67 3.85 5.49
CA ASN A 66 13.82 3.55 4.34
C ASN A 66 14.30 2.30 3.58
N ARG A 67 13.49 1.25 3.56
CA ARG A 67 13.74 -0.03 2.91
C ARG A 67 12.75 -0.28 1.80
N LEU A 68 13.20 -0.96 0.75
CA LEU A 68 12.39 -1.34 -0.40
C LEU A 68 12.38 -2.86 -0.55
N SER A 69 11.20 -3.45 -0.54
CA SER A 69 10.97 -4.86 -0.84
C SER A 69 10.19 -5.01 -2.15
N PHE A 70 10.73 -5.82 -3.06
CA PHE A 70 10.10 -6.09 -4.35
C PHE A 70 9.31 -7.39 -4.33
N ASN A 71 8.31 -7.49 -5.20
CA ASN A 71 7.50 -8.69 -5.39
C ASN A 71 6.89 -9.21 -4.07
N VAL A 72 6.45 -8.28 -3.22
CA VAL A 72 5.78 -8.64 -1.97
C VAL A 72 4.44 -9.32 -2.25
N GLN A 73 4.01 -10.18 -1.33
CA GLN A 73 2.73 -10.86 -1.42
C GLN A 73 1.59 -9.84 -1.43
N LYS A 74 0.62 -10.03 -2.32
CA LYS A 74 -0.64 -9.30 -2.36
C LYS A 74 -1.78 -10.19 -1.85
N PRO A 75 -2.91 -9.62 -1.39
CA PRO A 75 -3.98 -10.42 -0.79
C PRO A 75 -4.72 -11.31 -1.80
N CYS A 76 -4.75 -10.90 -3.05
CA CYS A 76 -5.55 -11.55 -4.09
C CYS A 76 -4.99 -11.26 -5.49
N ASP A 77 -5.51 -11.96 -6.48
CA ASP A 77 -5.22 -11.75 -7.90
C ASP A 77 -6.53 -11.53 -8.65
N ASP A 78 -6.54 -10.56 -9.56
CA ASP A 78 -7.74 -10.12 -10.28
C ASP A 78 -8.94 -9.84 -9.35
N CYS A 79 -8.79 -8.87 -8.49
CA CYS A 79 -9.72 -8.55 -7.41
C CYS A 79 -9.84 -7.04 -7.18
N PHE A 80 -10.78 -6.66 -6.32
CA PHE A 80 -10.86 -5.32 -5.75
C PHE A 80 -10.58 -5.39 -4.25
N ILE A 81 -9.73 -4.51 -3.74
CA ILE A 81 -9.53 -4.30 -2.31
C ILE A 81 -10.48 -3.19 -1.87
N THR A 82 -11.31 -3.50 -0.88
CA THR A 82 -12.30 -2.58 -0.29
C THR A 82 -11.92 -2.14 1.11
N GLY A 83 -11.04 -2.87 1.78
CA GLY A 83 -10.55 -2.54 3.12
C GLY A 83 -9.06 -2.83 3.29
N PHE A 84 -8.40 -1.99 4.10
CA PHE A 84 -6.98 -2.05 4.41
C PHE A 84 -6.76 -1.70 5.88
N LYS A 85 -6.28 -2.66 6.68
CA LYS A 85 -5.98 -2.51 8.11
C LYS A 85 -4.55 -2.93 8.40
N PRO A 86 -3.63 -1.96 8.53
CA PRO A 86 -2.23 -2.23 8.85
C PRO A 86 -2.03 -2.47 10.35
N ASN A 87 -0.96 -3.21 10.70
CA ASN A 87 -0.51 -3.41 12.06
C ASN A 87 0.98 -3.78 12.07
N LEU A 88 1.62 -3.67 13.23
CA LEU A 88 2.95 -4.19 13.50
C LEU A 88 2.82 -5.26 14.59
N VAL A 89 3.40 -6.45 14.36
CA VAL A 89 3.23 -7.57 15.27
C VAL A 89 4.55 -8.31 15.52
N TYR A 90 4.65 -8.95 16.67
CA TYR A 90 5.71 -9.91 16.97
C TYR A 90 5.47 -11.27 16.28
N ALA A 91 6.41 -12.20 16.42
CA ALA A 91 6.32 -13.52 15.79
C ALA A 91 5.11 -14.34 16.29
N ASP A 92 4.73 -14.18 17.54
CA ASP A 92 3.58 -14.83 18.18
C ASP A 92 2.22 -14.19 17.79
N GLY A 93 2.25 -13.08 17.06
CA GLY A 93 1.06 -12.34 16.64
C GLY A 93 0.59 -11.26 17.61
N SER A 94 1.24 -11.10 18.76
CA SER A 94 0.96 -9.97 19.66
C SER A 94 1.36 -8.63 19.03
N ASN A 95 0.67 -7.56 19.41
CA ASN A 95 0.94 -6.22 18.91
C ASN A 95 2.33 -5.74 19.34
N ALA A 96 3.05 -5.16 18.39
CA ALA A 96 4.31 -4.48 18.60
C ALA A 96 4.07 -2.97 18.49
N ASN A 97 4.13 -2.26 19.59
CA ASN A 97 3.82 -0.84 19.70
C ASN A 97 4.95 -0.08 20.39
N VAL A 98 4.93 1.24 20.35
CA VAL A 98 5.98 2.09 20.92
C VAL A 98 6.21 1.84 22.41
N ASN A 99 5.18 1.48 23.17
CA ASN A 99 5.30 1.10 24.59
C ASN A 99 6.10 -0.19 24.82
N THR A 100 6.32 -1.01 23.79
CA THR A 100 7.19 -2.19 23.82
C THR A 100 8.48 -2.00 23.01
N GLY A 101 8.64 -0.83 22.44
CA GLY A 101 9.77 -0.34 21.65
C GLY A 101 9.49 -0.14 20.16
N PRO A 102 9.00 -1.13 19.41
CA PRO A 102 8.83 -1.01 17.97
C PRO A 102 7.73 -0.02 17.56
N MET A 103 8.00 0.72 16.48
CA MET A 103 7.06 1.64 15.84
C MET A 103 6.98 1.36 14.35
N LEU A 104 5.77 1.33 13.81
CA LEU A 104 5.55 1.39 12.37
C LEU A 104 5.66 2.85 11.92
N HIS A 105 6.89 3.31 11.61
CA HIS A 105 7.10 4.69 11.19
C HIS A 105 6.34 4.96 9.89
N HIS A 106 6.53 4.13 8.86
CA HIS A 106 5.63 4.09 7.72
C HIS A 106 5.74 2.79 6.92
N VAL A 107 4.67 2.48 6.19
CA VAL A 107 4.62 1.46 5.15
C VAL A 107 3.83 2.00 3.96
N VAL A 108 4.37 1.82 2.75
CA VAL A 108 3.73 2.21 1.48
C VAL A 108 3.73 1.02 0.55
N MET A 109 2.53 0.60 0.14
CA MET A 109 2.35 -0.43 -0.88
C MET A 109 2.21 0.21 -2.25
N GLY A 110 2.92 -0.31 -3.25
CA GLY A 110 2.89 0.21 -4.60
C GLY A 110 2.91 -0.86 -5.68
N THR A 111 2.59 -0.45 -6.90
CA THR A 111 2.66 -1.30 -8.09
C THR A 111 3.38 -0.58 -9.22
N HIS A 112 4.20 -1.32 -9.98
CA HIS A 112 4.88 -0.79 -11.16
C HIS A 112 4.01 -0.85 -12.43
N ARG A 113 2.84 -1.48 -12.39
CA ARG A 113 1.95 -1.61 -13.56
C ARG A 113 1.21 -0.34 -13.90
N ARG A 114 1.08 0.56 -12.94
CA ARG A 114 0.37 1.83 -13.10
C ARG A 114 1.27 2.95 -12.65
N SER A 115 1.12 4.12 -13.29
CA SER A 115 1.82 5.32 -12.88
C SER A 115 1.03 6.08 -11.82
N ASP A 116 1.73 6.59 -10.83
CA ASP A 116 1.18 7.55 -9.87
C ASP A 116 0.76 8.83 -10.62
N VAL A 117 -0.46 9.27 -10.40
CA VAL A 117 -1.04 10.38 -11.16
C VAL A 117 -0.60 11.75 -10.67
N VAL A 118 -0.06 11.82 -9.45
CA VAL A 118 0.44 13.07 -8.84
C VAL A 118 1.94 13.21 -9.05
N CYS A 119 2.72 12.19 -8.66
CA CYS A 119 4.18 12.29 -8.61
C CYS A 119 4.91 11.63 -9.79
N LYS A 120 4.21 10.95 -10.67
CA LYS A 120 4.79 10.08 -11.72
C LYS A 120 5.68 8.99 -11.10
N GLY A 121 5.92 7.90 -11.75
CA GLY A 121 6.59 6.73 -11.17
C GLY A 121 5.60 5.63 -10.78
N PRO A 122 6.02 4.60 -10.01
CA PRO A 122 5.14 3.52 -9.57
C PRO A 122 3.97 4.05 -8.75
N GLN A 123 2.75 3.54 -9.01
CA GLN A 123 1.57 3.98 -8.27
C GLN A 123 1.64 3.48 -6.83
N ARG A 124 1.51 4.39 -5.89
CA ARG A 124 1.28 4.09 -4.47
C ARG A 124 -0.19 3.76 -4.30
N VAL A 125 -0.48 2.67 -3.60
CA VAL A 125 -1.83 2.10 -3.49
C VAL A 125 -2.40 2.30 -2.11
N PHE A 126 -1.63 1.92 -1.08
CA PHE A 126 -1.96 2.07 0.32
C PHE A 126 -0.75 2.51 1.12
N ALA A 127 -0.98 3.20 2.22
CA ALA A 127 0.04 3.57 3.18
C ALA A 127 -0.52 3.63 4.60
N SER A 128 0.37 3.54 5.56
CA SER A 128 0.10 3.82 6.97
C SER A 128 1.38 4.18 7.69
N GLY A 129 1.24 4.89 8.79
CA GLY A 129 2.25 5.07 9.82
C GLY A 129 1.82 4.47 11.14
N ASN A 130 2.27 5.07 12.24
CA ASN A 130 2.01 4.57 13.59
C ASN A 130 0.52 4.63 13.98
N GLU A 131 -0.25 5.52 13.39
CA GLU A 131 -1.69 5.65 13.59
C GLU A 131 -2.48 4.38 13.24
N ARG A 132 -1.97 3.54 12.31
CA ARG A 132 -2.52 2.23 11.89
C ARG A 132 -4.03 2.23 11.62
N VAL A 133 -4.58 3.37 11.24
CA VAL A 133 -6.01 3.52 11.01
C VAL A 133 -6.48 2.61 9.89
N GLU A 134 -7.57 1.91 10.12
CA GLU A 134 -8.24 1.13 9.09
C GLU A 134 -8.86 2.05 8.04
N SER A 135 -8.64 1.74 6.76
CA SER A 135 -9.33 2.40 5.65
C SER A 135 -10.32 1.43 5.03
N VAL A 136 -11.58 1.82 5.01
CA VAL A 136 -12.66 1.11 4.31
C VAL A 136 -13.23 2.03 3.26
N LEU A 137 -13.17 1.61 2.00
CA LEU A 137 -13.76 2.37 0.91
C LEU A 137 -15.29 2.31 1.00
N PRO A 138 -16.00 3.37 0.61
CA PRO A 138 -17.46 3.35 0.55
C PRO A 138 -17.97 2.21 -0.35
N SER A 139 -19.17 1.74 -0.04
CA SER A 139 -19.83 0.67 -0.81
C SER A 139 -19.87 1.01 -2.30
N GLY A 140 -19.63 0.03 -3.14
CA GLY A 140 -19.58 0.16 -4.60
C GLY A 140 -18.19 0.49 -5.17
N TYR A 141 -17.18 0.74 -4.34
CA TYR A 141 -15.85 1.12 -4.78
C TYR A 141 -14.76 0.15 -4.31
N GLY A 142 -13.71 0.01 -5.11
CA GLY A 142 -12.56 -0.80 -4.74
C GLY A 142 -11.28 -0.42 -5.49
N VAL A 143 -10.13 -0.68 -4.88
CA VAL A 143 -8.84 -0.57 -5.55
C VAL A 143 -8.61 -1.83 -6.37
N LYS A 144 -8.57 -1.69 -7.69
CA LYS A 144 -8.35 -2.82 -8.60
C LYS A 144 -6.93 -3.37 -8.45
N VAL A 145 -6.83 -4.68 -8.25
CA VAL A 145 -5.60 -5.46 -8.36
C VAL A 145 -5.68 -6.29 -9.64
N GLY A 146 -4.80 -6.04 -10.58
CA GLY A 146 -4.79 -6.74 -11.88
C GLY A 146 -4.20 -8.15 -11.79
N LYS A 147 -4.59 -9.00 -12.73
CA LYS A 147 -4.03 -10.35 -12.87
C LYS A 147 -2.50 -10.29 -13.07
N GLY A 148 -1.76 -11.03 -12.25
CA GLY A 148 -0.29 -11.08 -12.29
C GLY A 148 0.38 -9.73 -11.97
N GLU A 149 -0.33 -8.78 -11.35
CA GLU A 149 0.24 -7.53 -10.91
C GLU A 149 1.29 -7.78 -9.80
N ARG A 150 2.43 -7.10 -9.89
CA ARG A 150 3.50 -7.20 -8.90
C ARG A 150 3.49 -5.99 -8.00
N TRP A 151 3.62 -6.23 -6.70
CA TRP A 151 3.67 -5.20 -5.69
C TRP A 151 5.07 -5.05 -5.12
N ASN A 152 5.36 -3.83 -4.73
CA ASN A 152 6.51 -3.48 -3.90
C ASN A 152 6.03 -2.80 -2.62
N MET A 153 6.88 -2.81 -1.61
CA MET A 153 6.64 -2.19 -0.32
C MET A 153 7.86 -1.34 0.04
N VAL A 154 7.63 -0.06 0.32
CA VAL A 154 8.59 0.80 1.02
C VAL A 154 8.14 0.83 2.49
N TYR A 155 9.09 0.69 3.40
CA TYR A 155 8.79 0.75 4.83
C TYR A 155 9.94 1.38 5.61
N ASP A 156 9.60 1.96 6.72
CA ASP A 156 10.52 2.35 7.76
C ASP A 156 9.97 1.96 9.12
N LEU A 157 10.85 1.44 9.98
CA LEU A 157 10.52 0.93 11.30
C LEU A 157 11.49 1.54 12.31
N MET A 158 10.97 2.02 13.42
CA MET A 158 11.73 2.57 14.53
C MET A 158 11.63 1.69 15.76
N ASN A 159 12.57 1.85 16.69
CA ASN A 159 12.60 1.11 17.96
C ASN A 159 13.08 2.01 19.09
N HIS A 160 12.23 2.25 20.06
CA HIS A 160 12.50 3.05 21.25
C HIS A 160 13.14 2.22 22.39
N ALA A 161 13.26 0.90 22.21
CA ALA A 161 13.82 0.02 23.25
C ALA A 161 15.35 -0.10 23.14
N PRO A 162 16.04 -0.26 24.27
CA PRO A 162 17.50 -0.47 24.30
C PRO A 162 17.92 -1.88 23.87
N GLN A 163 17.00 -2.70 23.37
CA GLN A 163 17.27 -4.01 22.79
C GLN A 163 16.75 -4.05 21.36
N GLN A 164 17.51 -4.73 20.50
CA GLN A 164 17.06 -5.05 19.13
C GLN A 164 15.70 -5.76 19.17
N LYS A 165 14.82 -5.42 18.23
CA LYS A 165 13.50 -6.03 18.08
C LYS A 165 13.34 -6.69 16.72
N THR A 166 12.58 -7.78 16.67
CA THR A 166 12.19 -8.45 15.42
C THR A 166 10.68 -8.47 15.31
N VAL A 167 10.17 -7.90 14.22
CA VAL A 167 8.74 -7.67 14.03
C VAL A 167 8.30 -8.04 12.60
N TYR A 168 7.00 -8.03 12.38
CA TYR A 168 6.36 -8.21 11.09
C TYR A 168 5.36 -7.08 10.85
N ILE A 169 5.36 -6.52 9.64
CA ILE A 169 4.26 -5.68 9.20
C ILE A 169 3.12 -6.61 8.80
N SER A 170 1.98 -6.49 9.45
CA SER A 170 0.78 -7.30 9.21
C SER A 170 -0.30 -6.43 8.61
N VAL A 171 -0.86 -6.83 7.47
CA VAL A 171 -1.95 -6.10 6.84
C VAL A 171 -3.12 -7.02 6.59
N THR A 172 -4.26 -6.67 7.14
CA THR A 172 -5.53 -7.35 6.87
C THR A 172 -6.26 -6.59 5.77
N TYR A 173 -6.53 -7.29 4.68
CA TYR A 173 -7.23 -6.76 3.52
C TYR A 173 -8.62 -7.36 3.44
N THR A 174 -9.62 -6.51 3.19
CA THR A 174 -10.94 -6.95 2.72
C THR A 174 -10.94 -6.80 1.20
N HIS A 175 -11.35 -7.85 0.49
CA HIS A 175 -11.31 -7.87 -0.98
C HIS A 175 -12.40 -8.75 -1.58
N GLU A 176 -12.72 -8.51 -2.84
CA GLU A 176 -13.69 -9.27 -3.62
C GLU A 176 -13.11 -9.65 -5.00
N SER A 177 -13.57 -10.78 -5.55
CA SER A 177 -13.22 -11.13 -6.93
C SER A 177 -13.65 -10.02 -7.89
N ALA A 178 -12.81 -9.68 -8.87
CA ALA A 178 -13.19 -8.68 -9.86
C ALA A 178 -14.35 -9.10 -10.76
N ALA A 179 -14.46 -10.42 -10.97
CA ALA A 179 -15.53 -10.97 -11.79
C ALA A 179 -16.84 -11.02 -11.00
N GLY A 180 -17.80 -10.21 -11.40
CA GLY A 180 -19.14 -10.20 -10.83
C GLY A 180 -19.34 -9.31 -9.60
N SER A 181 -18.30 -8.64 -9.08
CA SER A 181 -18.42 -7.75 -7.91
C SER A 181 -19.29 -6.51 -8.17
N GLY A 182 -19.32 -6.03 -9.42
CA GLY A 182 -19.97 -4.75 -9.74
C GLY A 182 -19.29 -3.52 -9.15
N LEU A 183 -18.10 -3.69 -8.54
CA LEU A 183 -17.37 -2.58 -7.92
C LEU A 183 -16.73 -1.68 -8.98
N GLU A 184 -16.82 -0.38 -8.75
CA GLU A 184 -16.17 0.64 -9.55
C GLU A 184 -14.70 0.83 -9.11
N PRO A 185 -13.73 0.81 -10.06
CA PRO A 185 -12.34 0.99 -9.72
C PRO A 185 -12.03 2.43 -9.30
N VAL A 186 -11.30 2.59 -8.20
CA VAL A 186 -10.78 3.89 -7.78
C VAL A 186 -9.29 4.04 -8.11
N THR A 187 -8.88 5.28 -8.40
CA THR A 187 -7.49 5.65 -8.64
C THR A 187 -6.96 6.38 -7.41
N PRO A 188 -5.88 5.88 -6.78
CA PRO A 188 -5.22 6.60 -5.68
C PRO A 188 -4.61 7.91 -6.17
N ILE A 189 -4.76 8.97 -5.36
CA ILE A 189 -4.01 10.23 -5.48
C ILE A 189 -3.19 10.42 -4.21
N TRP A 190 -1.91 10.72 -4.36
CA TRP A 190 -0.98 10.90 -3.26
C TRP A 190 -0.52 12.33 -3.20
N MET A 191 -1.10 13.10 -2.30
CA MET A 191 -0.74 14.50 -2.09
C MET A 191 0.18 14.63 -0.88
N ASP A 192 1.31 15.28 -1.05
CA ASP A 192 2.41 15.29 -0.11
C ASP A 192 2.99 16.70 0.02
N ALA A 193 2.91 17.28 1.22
CA ALA A 193 3.40 18.62 1.49
C ALA A 193 4.93 18.73 1.36
N GLY A 194 5.67 17.67 1.68
CA GLY A 194 7.12 17.57 1.49
C GLY A 194 7.51 17.39 0.03
N GLY A 195 6.69 16.73 -0.75
CA GLY A 195 6.84 16.63 -2.20
C GLY A 195 7.05 15.22 -2.76
N CYS A 196 7.33 15.15 -4.07
CA CYS A 196 7.42 13.89 -4.78
C CYS A 196 8.78 13.18 -4.65
N LEU A 197 9.84 13.89 -4.33
CA LEU A 197 11.20 13.35 -4.25
C LEU A 197 11.66 13.04 -2.83
N GLY A 198 10.96 13.55 -1.84
CA GLY A 198 11.18 13.30 -0.43
C GLY A 198 9.96 13.81 0.32
N SER A 199 9.33 12.96 1.10
CA SER A 199 8.11 13.31 1.86
C SER A 199 8.43 14.10 3.12
N VAL A 200 9.68 14.09 3.54
CA VAL A 200 10.13 14.71 4.80
C VAL A 200 10.50 16.19 4.63
N TYR A 201 10.32 16.95 5.69
CA TYR A 201 10.76 18.34 5.83
C TYR A 201 10.87 18.71 7.30
N ASP A 202 11.59 19.80 7.61
CA ASP A 202 11.78 20.28 8.97
C ASP A 202 10.60 21.19 9.36
N ALA A 203 10.03 20.96 10.54
CA ALA A 203 9.03 21.82 11.15
C ALA A 203 9.65 22.59 12.32
N PRO A 204 9.61 23.94 12.32
CA PRO A 204 10.15 24.75 13.40
C PRO A 204 9.31 24.60 14.67
N GLU A 205 9.89 24.99 15.81
CA GLU A 205 9.15 25.16 17.06
C GLU A 205 7.96 26.12 16.89
N GLY A 206 6.86 25.82 17.57
CA GLY A 206 5.60 26.53 17.48
C GLY A 206 4.76 26.13 16.29
N VAL A 207 3.82 27.01 15.93
CA VAL A 207 2.87 26.74 14.84
C VAL A 207 3.53 26.97 13.47
N SER A 208 3.46 25.98 12.62
CA SER A 208 3.94 26.07 11.24
C SER A 208 3.00 25.36 10.26
N GLU A 209 3.03 25.79 9.00
CA GLU A 209 2.29 25.14 7.91
C GLU A 209 3.20 24.91 6.70
N LYS A 210 3.04 23.75 6.08
CA LYS A 210 3.65 23.40 4.81
C LYS A 210 2.57 23.03 3.80
N SER A 211 2.64 23.61 2.60
CA SER A 211 1.64 23.36 1.55
C SER A 211 2.29 22.98 0.23
N ARG A 212 1.60 22.15 -0.51
CA ARG A 212 1.94 21.83 -1.90
C ARG A 212 0.71 21.72 -2.79
N ARG A 213 0.86 22.16 -4.04
CA ARG A 213 -0.20 22.14 -5.04
C ARG A 213 0.04 21.06 -6.09
N TRP A 214 -1.05 20.46 -6.53
CA TRP A 214 -1.10 19.58 -7.68
C TRP A 214 -2.20 20.05 -8.63
N ARG A 215 -1.85 20.16 -9.92
CA ARG A 215 -2.85 20.37 -10.96
C ARG A 215 -3.36 19.00 -11.40
N SER A 216 -4.64 18.75 -11.18
CA SER A 216 -5.24 17.45 -11.46
C SER A 216 -5.06 17.04 -12.93
N THR A 217 -4.59 15.82 -13.13
CA THR A 217 -4.45 15.15 -14.42
C THR A 217 -5.63 14.23 -14.74
N ILE A 218 -6.58 14.10 -13.80
CA ILE A 218 -7.74 13.23 -13.87
C ILE A 218 -9.01 14.00 -13.51
N SER A 219 -10.17 13.46 -13.89
CA SER A 219 -11.49 13.88 -13.41
C SER A 219 -12.17 12.73 -12.73
N GLY A 220 -13.13 13.01 -11.83
CA GLY A 220 -13.91 12.01 -11.12
C GLY A 220 -14.40 12.47 -9.76
N THR A 221 -15.00 11.54 -9.03
CA THR A 221 -15.51 11.75 -7.68
C THR A 221 -14.51 11.24 -6.65
N LEU A 222 -14.10 12.11 -5.73
CA LEU A 222 -13.27 11.74 -4.58
C LEU A 222 -14.15 11.06 -3.53
N VAL A 223 -13.88 9.80 -3.23
CA VAL A 223 -14.77 8.95 -2.40
C VAL A 223 -14.23 8.68 -1.01
N HIS A 224 -12.92 8.79 -0.80
CA HIS A 224 -12.27 8.52 0.49
C HIS A 224 -10.93 9.26 0.56
N MET A 225 -10.56 9.76 1.75
CA MET A 225 -9.23 10.30 2.02
C MET A 225 -8.76 9.92 3.42
N ARG A 226 -7.44 9.71 3.57
CA ARG A 226 -6.77 9.52 4.84
C ARG A 226 -5.51 10.38 4.94
N GLY A 227 -5.18 10.79 6.15
CA GLY A 227 -4.00 11.59 6.47
C GLY A 227 -2.85 10.78 7.07
N HIS A 228 -1.67 11.39 7.11
CA HIS A 228 -0.51 10.95 7.88
C HIS A 228 0.30 12.16 8.30
N LEU A 229 0.60 12.26 9.58
CA LEU A 229 1.48 13.22 10.23
C LEU A 229 2.41 12.48 11.20
N HIS A 230 3.51 13.09 11.57
CA HIS A 230 4.38 12.66 12.66
C HIS A 230 4.00 13.38 13.96
N HIS A 231 4.66 13.02 15.06
CA HIS A 231 4.51 13.67 16.36
C HIS A 231 4.62 15.21 16.25
N GLY A 232 3.77 15.92 17.01
CA GLY A 232 3.60 17.38 16.92
C GLY A 232 2.70 17.84 15.77
N GLY A 233 2.21 16.90 14.94
CA GLY A 233 1.26 17.18 13.87
C GLY A 233 -0.12 17.47 14.40
N ASP A 234 -0.72 18.60 13.97
CA ASP A 234 -2.08 19.00 14.37
C ASP A 234 -3.11 18.58 13.32
N THR A 235 -2.97 19.09 12.09
CA THR A 235 -3.94 18.83 11.03
C THR A 235 -3.29 18.66 9.67
N VAL A 236 -3.90 17.81 8.83
CA VAL A 236 -3.64 17.79 7.39
C VAL A 236 -4.95 17.96 6.63
N ARG A 237 -4.96 18.86 5.64
CA ARG A 237 -6.18 19.15 4.85
C ARG A 237 -5.89 19.18 3.36
N THR A 238 -6.92 18.90 2.57
CA THR A 238 -6.90 19.04 1.11
C THR A 238 -8.04 19.91 0.66
N GLU A 239 -7.72 20.92 -0.16
CA GLU A 239 -8.65 21.89 -0.72
C GLU A 239 -8.56 21.89 -2.24
N ASN A 240 -9.70 22.03 -2.91
CA ASN A 240 -9.73 22.36 -4.33
C ASN A 240 -9.76 23.90 -4.47
N LEU A 241 -8.60 24.48 -4.74
CA LEU A 241 -8.44 25.93 -4.87
C LEU A 241 -9.19 26.53 -6.07
N THR A 242 -9.46 25.71 -7.09
CA THR A 242 -10.21 26.17 -8.29
C THR A 242 -11.67 26.43 -7.92
N THR A 243 -12.26 25.61 -7.06
CA THR A 243 -13.67 25.71 -6.64
C THR A 243 -13.84 26.34 -5.27
N GLY A 244 -12.77 26.54 -4.51
CA GLY A 244 -12.78 26.99 -3.11
C GLY A 244 -13.33 25.95 -2.11
N LYS A 245 -13.43 24.67 -2.51
CA LYS A 245 -14.01 23.62 -1.67
C LYS A 245 -12.97 22.94 -0.81
N LEU A 246 -13.20 22.86 0.51
CA LEU A 246 -12.51 21.93 1.39
C LEU A 246 -13.00 20.51 1.08
N LEU A 247 -12.06 19.61 0.70
CA LEU A 247 -12.39 18.22 0.35
C LEU A 247 -12.27 17.31 1.57
N CYS A 248 -11.24 17.51 2.40
CA CYS A 248 -11.02 16.74 3.62
C CYS A 248 -10.10 17.52 4.57
N SER A 249 -10.37 17.42 5.87
CA SER A 249 -9.47 17.91 6.94
C SER A 249 -9.45 16.88 8.05
N ILE A 250 -8.25 16.42 8.41
CA ILE A 250 -8.03 15.37 9.40
C ILE A 250 -7.16 15.93 10.51
N LYS A 251 -7.63 15.82 11.75
CA LYS A 251 -6.86 16.14 12.94
C LYS A 251 -6.14 14.88 13.43
N ALA A 252 -4.87 15.02 13.80
CA ALA A 252 -4.15 13.95 14.47
C ALA A 252 -4.52 13.91 15.96
N GLU A 253 -4.59 12.69 16.50
CA GLU A 253 -4.66 12.44 17.93
C GLU A 253 -3.39 11.74 18.38
N GLU A 254 -2.84 12.13 19.53
CA GLU A 254 -1.62 11.58 20.09
C GLU A 254 -1.89 10.90 21.43
N GLY A 255 -1.20 9.79 21.71
CA GLY A 255 -1.22 9.14 23.01
C GLY A 255 -2.56 8.63 23.49
N GLY A 256 -3.55 8.44 22.59
CA GLY A 256 -4.93 8.09 22.93
C GLY A 256 -5.11 6.78 23.72
N SER A 257 -4.07 5.93 23.74
CA SER A 257 -3.97 4.75 24.62
C SER A 257 -2.51 4.50 25.00
N PRO A 258 -2.23 3.69 26.07
CA PRO A 258 -0.86 3.40 26.51
C PRO A 258 0.04 2.80 25.43
N GLU A 259 -0.52 2.18 24.42
CA GLU A 259 0.21 1.57 23.29
C GLU A 259 0.91 2.61 22.42
N PHE A 260 0.44 3.85 22.44
CA PHE A 260 0.97 4.98 21.68
C PHE A 260 1.76 5.98 22.55
N VAL A 261 2.20 5.53 23.71
CA VAL A 261 3.15 6.28 24.55
C VAL A 261 4.43 5.48 24.62
N ASP A 262 5.56 6.09 24.27
CA ASP A 262 6.85 5.41 24.22
C ASP A 262 7.38 5.04 25.63
N LEU A 263 8.54 4.38 25.67
CA LEU A 263 9.17 3.97 26.93
C LEU A 263 9.68 5.14 27.80
N HIS A 264 9.69 6.34 27.27
CA HIS A 264 10.10 7.58 27.95
C HIS A 264 8.92 8.44 28.36
N GLY A 265 7.69 8.06 27.98
CA GLY A 265 6.46 8.77 28.29
C GLY A 265 6.05 9.79 27.21
N ASN A 266 6.69 9.79 26.05
CA ASN A 266 6.32 10.68 24.94
C ASN A 266 5.14 10.08 24.18
N PRO A 267 4.09 10.87 23.88
CA PRO A 267 2.99 10.43 23.06
C PRO A 267 3.41 10.38 21.59
N GLU A 268 2.85 9.43 20.86
CA GLU A 268 2.96 9.31 19.41
C GLU A 268 1.58 9.42 18.77
N VAL A 269 1.54 9.72 17.46
CA VAL A 269 0.27 9.78 16.72
C VAL A 269 -0.43 8.42 16.83
N SER A 270 -1.64 8.44 17.39
CA SER A 270 -2.44 7.26 17.71
C SER A 270 -3.65 7.08 16.80
N ASP A 271 -4.21 8.18 16.29
CA ASP A 271 -5.35 8.14 15.38
C ASP A 271 -5.35 9.34 14.43
N MET A 272 -5.85 9.09 13.23
CA MET A 272 -6.13 10.08 12.19
C MET A 272 -7.37 9.64 11.42
N PRO A 273 -8.59 9.91 11.93
CA PRO A 273 -9.83 9.43 11.35
C PRO A 273 -9.98 9.85 9.88
N PRO A 274 -10.24 8.90 8.95
CA PRO A 274 -10.34 9.24 7.54
C PRO A 274 -11.62 10.02 7.22
N CYS A 275 -11.63 10.79 6.15
CA CYS A 275 -12.85 11.31 5.55
C CYS A 275 -13.48 10.23 4.67
N SER A 276 -14.65 9.72 5.04
CA SER A 276 -15.31 8.61 4.37
C SER A 276 -16.86 8.69 4.36
N ASP A 277 -17.46 9.77 4.86
CA ASP A 277 -18.91 9.91 5.02
C ASP A 277 -19.61 10.27 3.69
N GLY A 278 -19.36 9.53 2.64
CA GLY A 278 -19.92 9.75 1.29
C GLY A 278 -18.96 10.48 0.35
N PRO A 279 -19.43 10.91 -0.83
CA PRO A 279 -18.58 11.62 -1.80
C PRO A 279 -18.05 12.93 -1.22
N LEU A 280 -16.74 13.06 -1.14
CA LEU A 280 -16.06 14.23 -0.57
C LEU A 280 -16.11 15.42 -1.54
N GLY A 281 -16.23 15.15 -2.83
CA GLY A 281 -16.40 16.13 -3.89
C GLY A 281 -15.92 15.63 -5.23
N SER A 282 -16.25 16.39 -6.28
CA SER A 282 -15.73 16.13 -7.63
C SER A 282 -14.46 16.92 -7.86
N ILE A 283 -13.55 16.34 -8.62
CA ILE A 283 -12.37 17.00 -9.17
C ILE A 283 -12.42 16.93 -10.69
N SER A 284 -11.97 17.97 -11.35
CA SER A 284 -11.85 18.04 -12.81
C SER A 284 -10.39 18.11 -13.22
N ARG A 285 -10.09 17.57 -14.40
CA ARG A 285 -8.76 17.77 -14.99
C ARG A 285 -8.47 19.26 -15.10
N GLY A 286 -7.33 19.68 -14.57
CA GLY A 286 -6.92 21.08 -14.53
C GLY A 286 -7.22 21.79 -13.20
N ASP A 287 -8.07 21.25 -12.35
CA ASP A 287 -8.27 21.77 -10.98
C ASP A 287 -6.95 21.82 -10.23
N VAL A 288 -6.79 22.83 -9.42
CA VAL A 288 -5.64 22.97 -8.50
C VAL A 288 -6.05 22.49 -7.12
N LEU A 289 -5.55 21.33 -6.73
CA LEU A 289 -5.70 20.81 -5.37
C LEU A 289 -4.48 21.23 -4.54
N GLN A 290 -4.70 21.56 -3.29
CA GLN A 290 -3.63 21.88 -2.33
C GLN A 290 -3.75 20.97 -1.12
N VAL A 291 -2.66 20.31 -0.75
CA VAL A 291 -2.49 19.70 0.58
C VAL A 291 -1.77 20.70 1.46
N THR A 292 -2.21 20.82 2.71
CA THR A 292 -1.56 21.60 3.75
C THR A 292 -1.48 20.77 5.01
N SER A 293 -0.29 20.64 5.57
CA SER A 293 -0.04 20.09 6.91
C SER A 293 0.26 21.25 7.87
N ARG A 294 -0.27 21.13 9.07
CA ARG A 294 -0.03 22.05 10.19
C ARG A 294 0.59 21.27 11.34
N TYR A 295 1.64 21.81 11.88
CA TYR A 295 2.34 21.36 13.07
C TYR A 295 2.23 22.41 14.16
N ASP A 296 2.21 21.97 15.43
CA ASP A 296 2.27 22.80 16.62
C ASP A 296 3.24 22.11 17.59
N ILE A 297 4.50 22.52 17.54
CA ILE A 297 5.62 21.82 18.16
C ILE A 297 6.09 22.57 19.39
N ASP A 298 6.05 21.90 20.54
CA ASP A 298 6.57 22.42 21.79
C ASP A 298 8.06 22.07 21.98
N GLY A 299 8.84 23.05 22.39
CA GLY A 299 10.18 22.89 22.96
C GLY A 299 11.35 22.97 21.97
N HIS A 300 11.31 22.31 20.80
CA HIS A 300 12.35 22.39 19.78
C HIS A 300 11.83 21.93 18.41
N SER A 301 12.51 22.34 17.33
CA SER A 301 12.15 21.92 15.97
C SER A 301 12.20 20.40 15.81
N HIS A 302 11.30 19.89 15.00
CA HIS A 302 11.33 18.49 14.56
C HIS A 302 11.85 18.41 13.13
N ASP A 303 12.86 17.57 12.94
CA ASP A 303 13.37 17.21 11.63
C ASP A 303 12.55 16.04 11.06
N ASP A 304 12.57 15.89 9.74
CA ASP A 304 11.97 14.74 9.03
C ASP A 304 10.47 14.50 9.29
N VAL A 305 9.69 15.57 9.52
CA VAL A 305 8.23 15.43 9.62
C VAL A 305 7.58 15.27 8.24
N MET A 306 6.38 14.69 8.21
CA MET A 306 5.60 14.47 6.99
C MET A 306 4.23 15.16 7.05
N GLY A 307 3.66 15.42 5.88
CA GLY A 307 2.28 15.92 5.74
C GLY A 307 1.65 15.31 4.49
N ILE A 308 1.01 14.15 4.65
CA ILE A 308 0.52 13.37 3.52
C ILE A 308 -0.99 13.24 3.59
N MET A 309 -1.65 13.37 2.44
CA MET A 309 -3.06 13.08 2.24
C MET A 309 -3.22 12.14 1.05
N VAL A 310 -3.68 10.93 1.31
CA VAL A 310 -3.99 9.95 0.28
C VAL A 310 -5.49 9.95 0.03
N GLY A 311 -5.90 10.08 -1.23
CA GLY A 311 -7.30 10.02 -1.64
C GLY A 311 -7.55 8.95 -2.70
N TRP A 312 -8.80 8.56 -2.87
CA TRP A 312 -9.23 7.62 -3.91
C TRP A 312 -10.33 8.24 -4.75
N VAL A 313 -10.11 8.25 -6.07
CA VAL A 313 -11.00 8.91 -7.04
C VAL A 313 -11.63 7.85 -7.94
N ALA A 314 -12.95 7.76 -7.92
CA ALA A 314 -13.75 7.10 -8.96
C ALA A 314 -13.70 8.00 -10.21
N ARG A 315 -13.12 7.49 -11.29
CA ARG A 315 -12.86 8.31 -12.50
C ARG A 315 -14.05 8.28 -13.45
N ASP A 316 -14.34 9.45 -14.05
CA ASP A 316 -15.33 9.55 -15.15
C ASP A 316 -14.92 8.71 -16.38
#